data_452fe5c8531ee2d09c9620c90ebdb88e
#
_entry.id   452fe5c8531ee2d09c9620c90ebdb88e
#
_cell.length_a   1.000
_cell.length_b   1.000
_cell.length_c   1.000
_cell.angle_alpha   90.00
_cell.angle_beta   90.00
_cell.angle_gamma   90.00
#
_symmetry.space_group_name_H-M   'P 1'
#
loop_
_entity.id
_entity.type
_entity.pdbx_description
1 polymer ?
#
loop_
_entity_poly.entity_id
_entity_poly.type
_entity_poly.pdbx_seq_one_letter_code
_entity_poly.pdbx_strand_id
1 'polypeptide(L)'
;MDKLYSLQNGTDIRGVAYKDDKSDLEITLTREDVKNLVRGFATWIIDKDKKDHIKISIGTDSRLTGPDFRQACVEALTEIGVDVVDCGMATTPAMFMSTIIDGYKCDGAIMFTASHMPYVYNGLKMFTSQGCLEKSDLKDVIDICVAGNFVDGNSKGNLIEKDLIEDYAQILVDKIRAGVDSPENYEKPLAGMKIIVDAGNGAGGFFADKVLARLGADTQGSQFLNPDGMFSNHIPNPENKEAMASICQATLDNKGDLGIIFDTDVDRAAIVGSDGRPINKNALIALISSIILEEHPQTTIVTDSVTSNGLAKFIKARGGIHHRFKRGYKNVINEAIRLNEEGRESHLAIETSGHAAIKENYFLDDGAYLISKILVKAAKLYRESQDIGQLISDLDEALEDKEIRLKIEDKDFRSYANKLIKSLSEKIKDIDGWAEVADNYEGIRVDCYDEKGWFLMRSSLHEPLLVINFESDIESGCDMINEKLTALIK
;
A
#
# COMPACT_ATOMS: atom_id res chain seq x y z
N MET A 1 -20.92 -20.40 -11.05
CA MET A 1 -19.91 -20.08 -10.03
C MET A 1 -20.58 -19.09 -9.08
N ASP A 2 -20.50 -19.31 -7.78
CA ASP A 2 -21.15 -18.41 -6.84
C ASP A 2 -20.58 -16.99 -6.98
N LYS A 3 -21.45 -15.99 -6.88
CA LYS A 3 -21.13 -14.57 -7.03
C LYS A 3 -19.98 -14.14 -6.10
N LEU A 4 -19.93 -14.67 -4.86
CA LEU A 4 -18.94 -14.27 -3.86
C LEU A 4 -17.50 -14.56 -4.29
N TYR A 5 -17.23 -15.64 -5.03
CA TYR A 5 -15.88 -15.90 -5.54
C TYR A 5 -15.42 -14.85 -6.55
N SER A 6 -16.35 -14.23 -7.29
CA SER A 6 -16.00 -13.18 -8.25
C SER A 6 -15.62 -11.86 -7.58
N LEU A 7 -15.94 -11.67 -6.30
CA LEU A 7 -15.57 -10.50 -5.50
C LEU A 7 -14.16 -10.60 -4.91
N GLN A 8 -13.55 -11.81 -4.91
CA GLN A 8 -12.19 -11.98 -4.40
C GLN A 8 -11.18 -11.30 -5.32
N ASN A 9 -10.50 -10.28 -4.82
CA ASN A 9 -9.44 -9.56 -5.49
C ASN A 9 -8.15 -9.68 -4.67
N GLY A 10 -7.32 -10.68 -4.98
CA GLY A 10 -6.15 -10.97 -4.16
C GLY A 10 -6.54 -11.44 -2.75
N THR A 11 -6.15 -10.66 -1.77
CA THR A 11 -6.42 -10.87 -0.33
C THR A 11 -7.64 -10.09 0.16
N ASP A 12 -8.30 -9.31 -0.72
CA ASP A 12 -9.42 -8.45 -0.39
C ASP A 12 -10.71 -8.90 -1.08
N ILE A 13 -11.84 -8.44 -0.57
CA ILE A 13 -13.11 -8.43 -1.29
C ILE A 13 -13.28 -7.05 -1.93
N ARG A 14 -13.65 -6.99 -3.21
CA ARG A 14 -13.95 -5.74 -3.92
C ARG A 14 -15.10 -5.91 -4.89
N GLY A 15 -15.97 -4.89 -4.97
CA GLY A 15 -17.09 -4.89 -5.91
C GLY A 15 -17.69 -3.51 -6.10
N VAL A 16 -18.52 -3.35 -7.14
CA VAL A 16 -19.34 -2.16 -7.32
C VAL A 16 -20.40 -2.16 -6.23
N ALA A 17 -20.40 -1.15 -5.38
CA ALA A 17 -21.26 -1.03 -4.21
C ALA A 17 -22.23 0.14 -4.28
N TYR A 18 -21.94 1.14 -5.13
CA TYR A 18 -22.77 2.32 -5.30
C TYR A 18 -23.28 2.40 -6.74
N LYS A 19 -24.59 2.60 -6.93
CA LYS A 19 -25.18 2.83 -8.23
C LYS A 19 -25.06 4.31 -8.60
N ASP A 20 -24.35 4.58 -9.67
CA ASP A 20 -24.26 5.91 -10.25
C ASP A 20 -25.07 5.94 -11.56
N ASP A 21 -25.98 6.90 -11.71
CA ASP A 21 -26.79 7.08 -12.90
C ASP A 21 -25.95 7.43 -14.15
N LYS A 22 -24.70 7.82 -13.96
CA LYS A 22 -23.73 8.12 -15.04
C LYS A 22 -22.89 6.91 -15.45
N SER A 23 -23.09 5.77 -14.82
CA SER A 23 -22.31 4.55 -15.05
C SER A 23 -23.21 3.38 -15.38
N ASP A 24 -22.83 2.59 -16.40
CA ASP A 24 -23.50 1.34 -16.76
C ASP A 24 -23.11 0.17 -15.83
N LEU A 25 -22.28 0.41 -14.81
CA LEU A 25 -21.85 -0.62 -13.88
C LEU A 25 -23.01 -1.06 -12.99
N GLU A 26 -23.21 -2.38 -12.91
CA GLU A 26 -24.20 -2.98 -12.01
C GLU A 26 -23.58 -3.24 -10.63
N ILE A 27 -24.42 -3.14 -9.58
CA ILE A 27 -23.99 -3.46 -8.20
C ILE A 27 -23.62 -4.94 -8.11
N THR A 28 -22.39 -5.20 -7.70
CA THR A 28 -21.85 -6.55 -7.49
C THR A 28 -21.64 -6.88 -6.01
N LEU A 29 -21.43 -5.86 -5.15
CA LEU A 29 -21.27 -6.02 -3.71
C LEU A 29 -22.45 -5.34 -3.00
N THR A 30 -23.33 -6.14 -2.42
CA THR A 30 -24.55 -5.67 -1.74
C THR A 30 -24.39 -5.73 -0.22
N ARG A 31 -25.29 -5.05 0.49
CA ARG A 31 -25.42 -5.14 1.95
C ARG A 31 -25.56 -6.58 2.44
N GLU A 32 -26.30 -7.43 1.72
CA GLU A 32 -26.48 -8.84 2.08
C GLU A 32 -25.20 -9.65 1.89
N ASP A 33 -24.45 -9.38 0.80
CA ASP A 33 -23.13 -10.00 0.60
C ASP A 33 -22.19 -9.63 1.76
N VAL A 34 -22.21 -8.37 2.24
CA VAL A 34 -21.42 -7.93 3.40
C VAL A 34 -21.81 -8.73 4.65
N LYS A 35 -23.12 -8.85 4.96
CA LYS A 35 -23.59 -9.62 6.12
C LYS A 35 -23.09 -11.09 6.08
N ASN A 36 -23.16 -11.70 4.91
CA ASN A 36 -22.68 -13.08 4.75
C ASN A 36 -21.14 -13.18 4.92
N LEU A 37 -20.39 -12.27 4.31
CA LEU A 37 -18.92 -12.26 4.38
C LEU A 37 -18.42 -12.05 5.82
N VAL A 38 -19.02 -11.14 6.59
CA VAL A 38 -18.59 -10.88 7.97
C VAL A 38 -18.96 -12.03 8.91
N ARG A 39 -20.11 -12.70 8.71
CA ARG A 39 -20.46 -13.94 9.42
C ARG A 39 -19.48 -15.08 9.08
N GLY A 40 -19.11 -15.22 7.80
CA GLY A 40 -18.11 -16.18 7.35
C GLY A 40 -16.75 -15.93 8.01
N PHE A 41 -16.30 -14.68 8.07
CA PHE A 41 -15.06 -14.31 8.73
C PHE A 41 -15.07 -14.61 10.24
N ALA A 42 -16.15 -14.24 10.92
CA ALA A 42 -16.31 -14.58 12.34
C ALA A 42 -16.29 -16.09 12.59
N THR A 43 -17.00 -16.86 11.76
CA THR A 43 -16.98 -18.32 11.82
C THR A 43 -15.58 -18.89 11.60
N TRP A 44 -14.87 -18.37 10.60
CA TRP A 44 -13.51 -18.79 10.30
C TRP A 44 -12.55 -18.54 11.48
N ILE A 45 -12.63 -17.38 12.17
CA ILE A 45 -11.83 -17.10 13.36
C ILE A 45 -12.17 -18.07 14.50
N ILE A 46 -13.45 -18.25 14.79
CA ILE A 46 -13.94 -19.16 15.86
C ILE A 46 -13.44 -20.58 15.62
N ASP A 47 -13.55 -21.08 14.41
CA ASP A 47 -13.11 -22.42 14.04
C ASP A 47 -11.59 -22.58 14.10
N LYS A 48 -10.84 -21.58 13.63
CA LYS A 48 -9.38 -21.58 13.61
C LYS A 48 -8.78 -21.51 15.02
N ASP A 49 -9.28 -20.57 15.83
CA ASP A 49 -8.74 -20.29 17.16
C ASP A 49 -9.39 -21.09 18.29
N LYS A 50 -10.47 -21.84 17.98
CA LYS A 50 -11.25 -22.61 18.95
C LYS A 50 -11.76 -21.77 20.13
N LYS A 51 -12.26 -20.57 19.82
CA LYS A 51 -12.80 -19.64 20.80
C LYS A 51 -14.33 -19.70 20.81
N ASP A 52 -14.92 -19.68 22.03
CA ASP A 52 -16.37 -19.64 22.21
C ASP A 52 -16.95 -18.23 22.05
N HIS A 53 -16.10 -17.19 22.20
CA HIS A 53 -16.49 -15.80 22.12
C HIS A 53 -15.34 -14.99 21.51
N ILE A 54 -15.68 -14.14 20.56
CA ILE A 54 -14.72 -13.27 19.85
C ILE A 54 -15.19 -11.83 19.78
N LYS A 55 -14.25 -10.96 19.58
CA LYS A 55 -14.44 -9.52 19.40
C LYS A 55 -13.84 -9.08 18.07
N ILE A 56 -14.62 -8.40 17.23
CA ILE A 56 -14.19 -7.90 15.92
C ILE A 56 -14.32 -6.38 15.88
N SER A 57 -13.26 -5.70 15.47
CA SER A 57 -13.31 -4.26 15.19
C SER A 57 -13.70 -4.01 13.73
N ILE A 58 -14.44 -2.91 13.52
CA ILE A 58 -14.89 -2.48 12.20
C ILE A 58 -14.61 -1.00 11.97
N GLY A 59 -14.24 -0.64 10.75
CA GLY A 59 -14.02 0.75 10.36
C GLY A 59 -14.22 0.94 8.87
N THR A 60 -14.32 2.19 8.43
CA THR A 60 -14.53 2.56 7.03
C THR A 60 -13.67 3.75 6.63
N ASP A 61 -13.28 3.81 5.36
CA ASP A 61 -12.77 5.02 4.74
C ASP A 61 -13.90 6.02 4.42
N SER A 62 -13.65 7.00 3.56
CA SER A 62 -14.62 8.03 3.20
C SER A 62 -15.70 7.59 2.20
N ARG A 63 -15.68 6.36 1.68
CA ARG A 63 -16.58 5.89 0.63
C ARG A 63 -18.04 5.95 1.02
N LEU A 64 -18.91 6.32 0.06
CA LEU A 64 -20.35 6.59 0.26
C LEU A 64 -21.11 5.43 0.93
N THR A 65 -20.77 4.18 0.60
CA THR A 65 -21.45 2.99 1.13
C THR A 65 -20.86 2.49 2.45
N GLY A 66 -19.76 3.10 2.92
CA GLY A 66 -19.09 2.72 4.16
C GLY A 66 -20.02 2.69 5.39
N PRO A 67 -20.80 3.76 5.67
CA PRO A 67 -21.73 3.79 6.80
C PRO A 67 -22.78 2.67 6.76
N ASP A 68 -23.34 2.37 5.58
CA ASP A 68 -24.33 1.31 5.42
C ASP A 68 -23.72 -0.07 5.62
N PHE A 69 -22.52 -0.32 5.08
CA PHE A 69 -21.80 -1.59 5.25
C PHE A 69 -21.38 -1.82 6.70
N ARG A 70 -20.92 -0.77 7.37
CA ARG A 70 -20.61 -0.81 8.80
C ARG A 70 -21.83 -1.19 9.63
N GLN A 71 -22.98 -0.57 9.37
CA GLN A 71 -24.23 -0.92 10.04
C GLN A 71 -24.64 -2.38 9.76
N ALA A 72 -24.56 -2.84 8.52
CA ALA A 72 -24.84 -4.24 8.15
C ALA A 72 -23.94 -5.21 8.92
N CYS A 73 -22.67 -4.87 9.06
CA CYS A 73 -21.69 -5.67 9.81
C CYS A 73 -22.06 -5.76 11.30
N VAL A 74 -22.39 -4.62 11.94
CA VAL A 74 -22.85 -4.60 13.35
C VAL A 74 -24.07 -5.52 13.55
N GLU A 75 -25.09 -5.39 12.68
CA GLU A 75 -26.28 -6.21 12.74
C GLU A 75 -25.93 -7.70 12.66
N ALA A 76 -25.15 -8.08 11.63
CA ALA A 76 -24.83 -9.48 11.33
C ALA A 76 -23.96 -10.13 12.42
N LEU A 77 -22.95 -9.43 12.92
CA LEU A 77 -22.03 -9.96 13.92
C LEU A 77 -22.65 -10.04 15.31
N THR A 78 -23.35 -8.97 15.75
CA THR A 78 -24.01 -9.01 17.07
C THR A 78 -25.10 -10.07 17.15
N GLU A 79 -25.83 -10.31 16.03
CA GLU A 79 -26.86 -11.36 15.98
C GLU A 79 -26.31 -12.76 16.27
N ILE A 80 -25.08 -13.06 15.83
CA ILE A 80 -24.41 -14.33 16.07
C ILE A 80 -23.52 -14.36 17.33
N GLY A 81 -23.67 -13.39 18.23
CA GLY A 81 -22.98 -13.37 19.53
C GLY A 81 -21.57 -12.79 19.54
N VAL A 82 -21.13 -12.15 18.45
CA VAL A 82 -19.81 -11.52 18.35
C VAL A 82 -19.87 -10.10 18.90
N ASP A 83 -18.93 -9.74 19.78
CA ASP A 83 -18.75 -8.37 20.22
C ASP A 83 -18.13 -7.53 19.09
N VAL A 84 -18.70 -6.37 18.85
CA VAL A 84 -18.26 -5.44 17.81
C VAL A 84 -17.68 -4.18 18.42
N VAL A 85 -16.46 -3.82 18.02
CA VAL A 85 -15.86 -2.52 18.28
C VAL A 85 -16.00 -1.65 17.03
N ASP A 86 -16.94 -0.72 17.04
CA ASP A 86 -17.16 0.21 15.95
C ASP A 86 -16.19 1.39 16.08
N CYS A 87 -15.24 1.47 15.14
CA CYS A 87 -14.19 2.49 15.09
C CYS A 87 -14.56 3.71 14.22
N GLY A 88 -15.75 3.68 13.60
CA GLY A 88 -16.19 4.76 12.72
C GLY A 88 -15.32 4.90 11.49
N MET A 89 -14.92 6.15 11.15
CA MET A 89 -13.92 6.38 10.11
C MET A 89 -12.54 5.98 10.62
N ALA A 90 -11.83 5.18 9.84
CA ALA A 90 -10.53 4.64 10.19
C ALA A 90 -9.63 4.51 8.95
N THR A 91 -8.40 4.12 9.16
CA THR A 91 -7.44 3.77 8.11
C THR A 91 -7.17 2.28 8.12
N THR A 92 -6.75 1.72 6.99
CA THR A 92 -6.35 0.32 6.89
C THR A 92 -5.32 -0.08 7.95
N PRO A 93 -4.21 0.67 8.13
CA PRO A 93 -3.25 0.33 9.19
C PRO A 93 -3.81 0.47 10.60
N ALA A 94 -4.63 1.50 10.89
CA ALA A 94 -5.24 1.62 12.21
C ALA A 94 -6.16 0.42 12.53
N MET A 95 -6.91 -0.09 11.54
CA MET A 95 -7.74 -1.27 11.75
C MET A 95 -6.93 -2.52 12.11
N PHE A 96 -5.79 -2.76 11.45
CA PHE A 96 -4.90 -3.83 11.90
C PHE A 96 -4.41 -3.59 13.35
N MET A 97 -4.01 -2.36 13.68
CA MET A 97 -3.53 -2.02 15.03
C MET A 97 -4.56 -2.32 16.12
N SER A 98 -5.87 -2.28 15.82
CA SER A 98 -6.93 -2.65 16.77
C SER A 98 -6.87 -4.12 17.21
N THR A 99 -6.16 -4.99 16.48
CA THR A 99 -5.93 -6.38 16.89
C THR A 99 -4.78 -6.53 17.89
N ILE A 100 -3.93 -5.50 18.04
CA ILE A 100 -2.67 -5.56 18.79
C ILE A 100 -2.69 -4.64 20.01
N ILE A 101 -3.12 -3.38 19.85
CA ILE A 101 -3.00 -2.35 20.88
C ILE A 101 -3.86 -2.63 22.12
N ASP A 102 -3.34 -2.25 23.27
CA ASP A 102 -4.05 -2.40 24.54
C ASP A 102 -5.37 -1.63 24.53
N GLY A 103 -6.38 -2.21 25.16
CA GLY A 103 -7.73 -1.66 25.19
C GLY A 103 -8.61 -2.05 23.98
N TYR A 104 -8.01 -2.57 22.91
CA TYR A 104 -8.70 -3.19 21.77
C TYR A 104 -8.50 -4.70 21.79
N LYS A 105 -7.34 -5.19 21.34
CA LYS A 105 -6.99 -6.62 21.24
C LYS A 105 -8.15 -7.44 20.67
N CYS A 106 -8.65 -6.98 19.51
CA CYS A 106 -9.71 -7.67 18.80
C CYS A 106 -9.17 -8.95 18.14
N ASP A 107 -9.99 -9.99 18.09
CA ASP A 107 -9.63 -11.26 17.45
C ASP A 107 -9.55 -11.13 15.93
N GLY A 108 -10.30 -10.17 15.37
CA GLY A 108 -10.26 -9.78 13.98
C GLY A 108 -10.57 -8.30 13.80
N ALA A 109 -10.24 -7.79 12.62
CA ALA A 109 -10.61 -6.44 12.19
C ALA A 109 -11.10 -6.43 10.75
N ILE A 110 -12.06 -5.57 10.45
CA ILE A 110 -12.62 -5.40 9.10
C ILE A 110 -12.54 -3.93 8.72
N MET A 111 -11.84 -3.64 7.63
CA MET A 111 -11.80 -2.33 7.01
C MET A 111 -12.67 -2.30 5.76
N PHE A 112 -13.70 -1.45 5.74
CA PHE A 112 -14.49 -1.20 4.55
C PHE A 112 -13.79 -0.17 3.67
N THR A 113 -13.18 -0.63 2.60
CA THR A 113 -12.41 0.17 1.64
C THR A 113 -12.30 -0.55 0.30
N ALA A 114 -12.07 0.19 -0.76
CA ALA A 114 -11.58 -0.32 -2.03
C ALA A 114 -10.28 0.37 -2.46
N SER A 115 -9.52 0.94 -1.48
CA SER A 115 -8.27 1.67 -1.71
C SER A 115 -8.49 2.79 -2.77
N HIS A 116 -7.67 2.89 -3.78
CA HIS A 116 -7.72 3.91 -4.83
C HIS A 116 -8.71 3.65 -5.97
N MET A 117 -9.56 2.61 -5.87
CA MET A 117 -10.55 2.34 -6.92
C MET A 117 -11.61 3.46 -7.00
N PRO A 118 -12.27 3.64 -8.17
CA PRO A 118 -13.32 4.65 -8.34
C PRO A 118 -14.37 4.62 -7.21
N TYR A 119 -15.00 5.75 -6.95
CA TYR A 119 -15.94 5.95 -5.83
C TYR A 119 -17.15 4.99 -5.81
N VAL A 120 -17.50 4.41 -6.94
CA VAL A 120 -18.59 3.41 -7.03
C VAL A 120 -18.22 2.05 -6.42
N TYR A 121 -16.94 1.79 -6.20
CA TYR A 121 -16.47 0.56 -5.57
C TYR A 121 -16.42 0.68 -4.05
N ASN A 122 -16.59 -0.45 -3.38
CA ASN A 122 -16.20 -0.66 -1.99
C ASN A 122 -15.72 -2.11 -1.82
N GLY A 123 -15.29 -2.46 -0.64
CA GLY A 123 -14.76 -3.79 -0.36
C GLY A 123 -14.51 -4.02 1.12
N LEU A 124 -13.89 -5.16 1.42
CA LEU A 124 -13.50 -5.55 2.77
C LEU A 124 -12.04 -6.02 2.75
N LYS A 125 -11.21 -5.41 3.60
CA LYS A 125 -9.94 -5.97 4.03
C LYS A 125 -10.12 -6.55 5.42
N MET A 126 -9.66 -7.79 5.63
CA MET A 126 -9.85 -8.53 6.86
C MET A 126 -8.49 -8.84 7.49
N PHE A 127 -8.39 -8.62 8.80
CA PHE A 127 -7.14 -8.77 9.55
C PHE A 127 -7.34 -9.66 10.77
N THR A 128 -6.27 -10.34 11.13
CA THR A 128 -6.04 -10.89 12.47
C THR A 128 -4.78 -10.27 13.05
N SER A 129 -4.36 -10.64 14.25
CA SER A 129 -3.08 -10.20 14.83
C SER A 129 -1.84 -10.67 14.04
N GLN A 130 -2.04 -11.56 13.06
CA GLN A 130 -0.98 -12.04 12.16
C GLN A 130 -0.85 -11.19 10.88
N GLY A 131 -1.73 -10.21 10.68
CA GLY A 131 -1.78 -9.36 9.49
C GLY A 131 -3.06 -9.51 8.69
N CYS A 132 -3.06 -9.00 7.47
CA CYS A 132 -4.13 -9.20 6.50
C CYS A 132 -4.25 -10.69 6.14
N LEU A 133 -5.47 -11.18 5.92
CA LEU A 133 -5.71 -12.56 5.50
C LEU A 133 -4.89 -12.91 4.24
N GLU A 134 -4.44 -14.15 4.15
CA GLU A 134 -3.89 -14.69 2.91
C GLU A 134 -5.03 -15.00 1.92
N LYS A 135 -4.67 -15.11 0.65
CA LYS A 135 -5.65 -15.45 -0.41
C LYS A 135 -6.37 -16.77 -0.14
N SER A 136 -5.70 -17.74 0.46
CA SER A 136 -6.27 -19.01 0.87
C SER A 136 -7.26 -18.85 2.03
N ASP A 137 -6.90 -18.04 3.05
CA ASP A 137 -7.78 -17.79 4.19
C ASP A 137 -9.08 -17.10 3.75
N LEU A 138 -8.96 -16.11 2.85
CA LEU A 138 -10.13 -15.43 2.29
C LEU A 138 -11.01 -16.39 1.48
N LYS A 139 -10.39 -17.33 0.76
CA LYS A 139 -11.12 -18.38 0.06
C LYS A 139 -11.90 -19.26 1.03
N ASP A 140 -11.29 -19.67 2.16
CA ASP A 140 -11.96 -20.47 3.19
C ASP A 140 -13.16 -19.71 3.79
N VAL A 141 -13.02 -18.39 4.03
CA VAL A 141 -14.13 -17.51 4.44
C VAL A 141 -15.27 -17.56 3.41
N ILE A 142 -14.95 -17.44 2.12
CA ILE A 142 -15.96 -17.49 1.05
C ILE A 142 -16.60 -18.87 0.98
N ASP A 143 -15.84 -19.97 1.15
CA ASP A 143 -16.36 -21.34 1.15
C ASP A 143 -17.39 -21.53 2.27
N ILE A 144 -17.14 -20.99 3.48
CA ILE A 144 -18.10 -20.97 4.61
C ILE A 144 -19.38 -20.21 4.21
N CYS A 145 -19.23 -19.03 3.58
CA CYS A 145 -20.37 -18.21 3.14
C CYS A 145 -21.24 -18.96 2.12
N VAL A 146 -20.62 -19.59 1.14
CA VAL A 146 -21.31 -20.33 0.07
C VAL A 146 -22.04 -21.57 0.63
N ALA A 147 -21.44 -22.23 1.61
CA ALA A 147 -22.05 -23.37 2.30
C ALA A 147 -23.18 -22.95 3.27
N GLY A 148 -23.21 -21.68 3.69
CA GLY A 148 -24.15 -21.18 4.69
C GLY A 148 -23.92 -21.75 6.10
N ASN A 149 -22.73 -22.27 6.37
CA ASN A 149 -22.38 -22.93 7.63
C ASN A 149 -21.85 -21.90 8.64
N PHE A 150 -22.70 -20.99 9.07
CA PHE A 150 -22.33 -19.98 10.06
C PHE A 150 -22.49 -20.52 11.48
N VAL A 151 -21.64 -20.02 12.39
CA VAL A 151 -21.86 -20.22 13.83
C VAL A 151 -23.12 -19.48 14.26
N ASP A 152 -23.87 -20.08 15.18
CA ASP A 152 -24.99 -19.46 15.86
C ASP A 152 -24.60 -19.15 17.31
N GLY A 153 -24.70 -17.88 17.70
CA GLY A 153 -24.47 -17.45 19.07
C GLY A 153 -25.68 -17.73 19.96
N ASN A 154 -25.40 -18.15 21.20
CA ASN A 154 -26.45 -18.37 22.21
C ASN A 154 -27.03 -17.06 22.81
N SER A 155 -26.41 -15.92 22.53
CA SER A 155 -26.79 -14.60 23.01
C SER A 155 -26.35 -13.51 22.03
N LYS A 156 -26.99 -12.35 22.07
CA LYS A 156 -26.58 -11.21 21.26
C LYS A 156 -25.24 -10.65 21.76
N GLY A 157 -24.32 -10.35 20.81
CA GLY A 157 -23.06 -9.67 21.10
C GLY A 157 -23.26 -8.18 21.44
N ASN A 158 -22.24 -7.58 22.02
CA ASN A 158 -22.23 -6.17 22.42
C ASN A 158 -21.69 -5.29 21.28
N LEU A 159 -22.18 -4.04 21.23
CA LEU A 159 -21.62 -2.97 20.42
C LEU A 159 -20.87 -1.99 21.31
N ILE A 160 -19.62 -1.68 20.98
CA ILE A 160 -18.73 -0.76 21.67
C ILE A 160 -18.23 0.25 20.64
N GLU A 161 -18.44 1.53 20.86
CA GLU A 161 -17.90 2.59 20.01
C GLU A 161 -16.57 3.09 20.57
N LYS A 162 -15.55 3.26 19.69
CA LYS A 162 -14.23 3.78 20.06
C LYS A 162 -13.64 4.67 18.96
N ASP A 163 -12.94 5.75 19.35
CA ASP A 163 -12.15 6.59 18.43
C ASP A 163 -10.75 5.99 18.22
N LEU A 164 -10.66 4.98 17.36
CA LEU A 164 -9.40 4.30 17.04
C LEU A 164 -8.37 5.25 16.41
N ILE A 165 -8.83 6.22 15.62
CA ILE A 165 -7.92 7.19 14.98
C ILE A 165 -7.24 8.09 15.99
N GLU A 166 -7.91 8.44 17.10
CA GLU A 166 -7.30 9.20 18.18
C GLU A 166 -6.16 8.40 18.83
N ASP A 167 -6.40 7.12 19.16
CA ASP A 167 -5.42 6.25 19.79
C ASP A 167 -4.24 5.94 18.83
N TYR A 168 -4.53 5.68 17.55
CA TYR A 168 -3.51 5.46 16.53
C TYR A 168 -2.66 6.71 16.28
N ALA A 169 -3.28 7.89 16.19
CA ALA A 169 -2.56 9.15 16.06
C ALA A 169 -1.63 9.40 17.25
N GLN A 170 -2.06 9.06 18.48
CA GLN A 170 -1.21 9.17 19.65
C GLN A 170 0.01 8.27 19.57
N ILE A 171 -0.13 7.04 19.06
CA ILE A 171 1.02 6.13 18.82
C ILE A 171 2.02 6.77 17.85
N LEU A 172 1.55 7.36 16.74
CA LEU A 172 2.42 8.03 15.77
C LEU A 172 3.11 9.26 16.37
N VAL A 173 2.38 10.07 17.14
CA VAL A 173 2.92 11.24 17.85
C VAL A 173 4.05 10.83 18.79
N ASP A 174 3.84 9.80 19.60
CA ASP A 174 4.83 9.32 20.56
C ASP A 174 6.07 8.72 19.86
N LYS A 175 5.87 8.02 18.75
CA LYS A 175 6.95 7.52 17.90
C LYS A 175 7.80 8.64 17.32
N ILE A 176 7.16 9.69 16.79
CA ILE A 176 7.89 10.85 16.24
C ILE A 176 8.64 11.59 17.35
N ARG A 177 7.99 11.85 18.50
CA ARG A 177 8.66 12.49 19.65
C ARG A 177 9.90 11.72 20.07
N ALA A 178 9.75 10.41 20.31
CA ALA A 178 10.85 9.54 20.72
C ALA A 178 11.95 9.43 19.66
N GLY A 179 11.55 9.35 18.37
CA GLY A 179 12.52 9.23 17.27
C GLY A 179 13.31 10.51 17.01
N VAL A 180 12.67 11.67 17.14
CA VAL A 180 13.37 12.97 17.01
C VAL A 180 14.21 13.27 18.24
N ASP A 181 13.71 12.94 19.44
CA ASP A 181 14.35 13.13 20.77
C ASP A 181 14.94 14.55 20.92
N SER A 182 14.09 15.55 20.70
CA SER A 182 14.52 16.96 20.69
C SER A 182 14.90 17.42 22.09
N PRO A 183 16.16 17.80 22.33
CA PRO A 183 16.58 18.32 23.64
C PRO A 183 15.96 19.68 23.96
N GLU A 184 15.59 20.45 22.94
CA GLU A 184 15.05 21.80 23.11
C GLU A 184 13.52 21.80 23.26
N ASN A 185 12.83 20.92 22.53
CA ASN A 185 11.38 20.86 22.52
C ASN A 185 10.87 19.44 22.21
N TYR A 186 10.89 18.57 23.21
CA TYR A 186 10.44 17.20 23.06
C TYR A 186 8.95 17.07 22.67
N GLU A 187 8.09 17.94 23.26
CA GLU A 187 6.67 17.90 23.00
C GLU A 187 6.28 18.35 21.58
N LYS A 188 7.04 19.28 21.01
CA LYS A 188 6.78 19.86 19.69
C LYS A 188 8.03 19.79 18.79
N PRO A 189 8.49 18.57 18.45
CA PRO A 189 9.75 18.39 17.74
C PRO A 189 9.74 18.89 16.30
N LEU A 190 8.56 19.18 15.72
CA LEU A 190 8.39 19.73 14.37
C LEU A 190 8.12 21.24 14.37
N ALA A 191 8.30 21.92 15.52
CA ALA A 191 8.08 23.36 15.60
C ALA A 191 8.99 24.12 14.62
N GLY A 192 8.39 25.02 13.84
CA GLY A 192 9.06 25.79 12.78
C GLY A 192 8.99 25.17 11.39
N MET A 193 8.69 23.88 11.28
CA MET A 193 8.47 23.23 9.99
C MET A 193 7.07 23.52 9.45
N LYS A 194 6.97 23.78 8.16
CA LYS A 194 5.71 23.89 7.42
C LYS A 194 5.50 22.65 6.56
N ILE A 195 4.45 21.89 6.86
CA ILE A 195 4.19 20.59 6.23
C ILE A 195 2.80 20.59 5.64
N ILE A 196 2.71 20.38 4.34
CA ILE A 196 1.47 20.40 3.57
C ILE A 196 0.97 18.98 3.38
N VAL A 197 -0.28 18.70 3.75
CA VAL A 197 -0.91 17.37 3.60
C VAL A 197 -1.99 17.43 2.54
N ASP A 198 -1.97 16.47 1.63
CA ASP A 198 -3.05 16.15 0.72
C ASP A 198 -3.65 14.79 1.12
N ALA A 199 -4.86 14.79 1.65
CA ALA A 199 -5.58 13.57 2.04
C ALA A 199 -6.50 13.02 0.94
N GLY A 200 -6.57 13.66 -0.23
CA GLY A 200 -7.39 13.23 -1.37
C GLY A 200 -8.86 13.01 -1.03
N ASN A 201 -9.39 13.69 0.00
CA ASN A 201 -10.72 13.44 0.56
C ASN A 201 -10.93 12.01 1.13
N GLY A 202 -9.86 11.28 1.37
CA GLY A 202 -9.85 9.97 2.03
C GLY A 202 -9.87 10.06 3.56
N ALA A 203 -9.36 9.01 4.21
CA ALA A 203 -9.28 8.94 5.68
C ALA A 203 -8.03 9.65 6.25
N GLY A 204 -7.09 10.12 5.41
CA GLY A 204 -5.78 10.65 5.82
C GLY A 204 -5.78 12.04 6.47
N GLY A 205 -6.91 12.75 6.49
CA GLY A 205 -7.00 14.12 7.02
C GLY A 205 -6.57 14.26 8.48
N PHE A 206 -6.76 13.22 9.30
CA PHE A 206 -6.36 13.18 10.70
C PHE A 206 -4.86 13.46 10.91
N PHE A 207 -4.04 13.16 9.93
CA PHE A 207 -2.59 13.31 10.06
C PHE A 207 -2.17 14.77 10.21
N ALA A 208 -2.91 15.70 9.57
CA ALA A 208 -2.63 17.13 9.67
C ALA A 208 -2.93 17.67 11.09
N ASP A 209 -4.10 17.36 11.64
CA ASP A 209 -4.58 17.95 12.92
C ASP A 209 -4.23 17.10 14.14
N LYS A 210 -4.33 15.76 14.05
CA LYS A 210 -4.09 14.86 15.20
C LYS A 210 -2.63 14.41 15.33
N VAL A 211 -1.80 14.54 14.28
CA VAL A 211 -0.37 14.20 14.34
C VAL A 211 0.50 15.45 14.21
N LEU A 212 0.51 16.09 13.04
CA LEU A 212 1.44 17.19 12.76
C LEU A 212 1.23 18.41 13.65
N ALA A 213 -0.02 18.87 13.80
CA ALA A 213 -0.32 20.03 14.66
C ALA A 213 0.05 19.79 16.12
N ARG A 214 -0.15 18.58 16.65
CA ARG A 214 0.27 18.20 18.01
C ARG A 214 1.80 18.23 18.18
N LEU A 215 2.53 17.93 17.11
CA LEU A 215 3.98 17.96 17.07
C LEU A 215 4.55 19.37 16.78
N GLY A 216 3.68 20.37 16.58
CA GLY A 216 4.03 21.77 16.42
C GLY A 216 4.33 22.22 15.00
N ALA A 217 4.07 21.39 13.97
CA ALA A 217 4.20 21.80 12.58
C ALA A 217 3.11 22.81 12.18
N ASP A 218 3.44 23.74 11.27
CA ASP A 218 2.45 24.56 10.56
C ASP A 218 1.88 23.75 9.40
N THR A 219 0.58 23.46 9.46
CA THR A 219 -0.14 22.71 8.43
C THR A 219 -1.01 23.58 7.52
N GLN A 220 -0.88 24.90 7.62
CA GLN A 220 -1.65 25.85 6.80
C GLN A 220 -1.30 25.67 5.31
N GLY A 221 -2.30 25.46 4.49
CA GLY A 221 -2.15 25.15 3.06
C GLY A 221 -2.37 23.67 2.73
N SER A 222 -2.56 22.82 3.75
CA SER A 222 -3.01 21.44 3.53
C SER A 222 -4.39 21.41 2.85
N GLN A 223 -4.61 20.40 2.00
CA GLN A 223 -5.76 20.36 1.12
C GLN A 223 -6.49 19.03 1.17
N PHE A 224 -7.78 19.06 0.80
CA PHE A 224 -8.66 17.89 0.68
C PHE A 224 -8.69 17.00 1.92
N LEU A 225 -8.57 17.63 3.11
CA LEU A 225 -8.53 16.95 4.41
C LEU A 225 -9.88 16.39 4.83
N ASN A 226 -10.98 17.03 4.40
CA ASN A 226 -12.33 16.59 4.75
C ASN A 226 -12.72 15.37 3.90
N PRO A 227 -13.22 14.29 4.54
CA PRO A 227 -13.69 13.12 3.82
C PRO A 227 -14.79 13.43 2.82
N ASP A 228 -14.64 12.94 1.58
CA ASP A 228 -15.66 13.00 0.53
C ASP A 228 -15.61 11.73 -0.30
N GLY A 229 -16.63 10.89 -0.15
CA GLY A 229 -16.69 9.59 -0.83
C GLY A 229 -16.85 9.66 -2.35
N MET A 230 -17.04 10.86 -2.94
CA MET A 230 -17.02 11.10 -4.38
C MET A 230 -15.63 11.36 -4.92
N PHE A 231 -14.65 11.66 -4.05
CA PHE A 231 -13.29 12.06 -4.43
C PHE A 231 -13.28 13.20 -5.45
N SER A 232 -14.02 14.27 -5.13
CA SER A 232 -14.39 15.32 -6.08
C SER A 232 -13.22 16.16 -6.60
N ASN A 233 -12.06 16.13 -5.93
CA ASN A 233 -10.90 16.95 -6.29
C ASN A 233 -9.91 16.21 -7.20
N HIS A 234 -9.50 15.02 -6.83
CA HIS A 234 -8.68 14.12 -7.62
C HIS A 234 -8.80 12.67 -7.12
N ILE A 235 -8.32 11.72 -7.89
CA ILE A 235 -8.22 10.32 -7.45
C ILE A 235 -7.22 10.26 -6.29
N PRO A 236 -7.61 9.76 -5.10
CA PRO A 236 -6.72 9.67 -3.94
C PRO A 236 -5.71 8.52 -4.11
N ASN A 237 -4.66 8.78 -4.86
CA ASN A 237 -3.60 7.82 -5.18
C ASN A 237 -2.28 8.56 -5.44
N PRO A 238 -1.22 8.32 -4.65
CA PRO A 238 0.10 8.90 -4.86
C PRO A 238 0.74 8.62 -6.23
N GLU A 239 0.31 7.57 -6.93
CA GLU A 239 0.74 7.27 -8.30
C GLU A 239 -0.01 8.09 -9.37
N ASN A 240 -1.14 8.72 -9.01
CA ASN A 240 -1.91 9.52 -9.96
C ASN A 240 -1.18 10.84 -10.25
N LYS A 241 -0.99 11.14 -11.55
CA LYS A 241 -0.24 12.32 -11.98
C LYS A 241 -0.89 13.64 -11.57
N GLU A 242 -2.22 13.71 -11.61
CA GLU A 242 -2.98 14.92 -11.24
C GLU A 242 -2.92 15.14 -9.72
N ALA A 243 -3.09 14.08 -8.93
CA ALA A 243 -2.96 14.13 -7.49
C ALA A 243 -1.55 14.56 -7.06
N MET A 244 -0.51 13.97 -7.66
CA MET A 244 0.88 14.33 -7.36
C MET A 244 1.16 15.78 -7.79
N ALA A 245 0.72 16.22 -8.96
CA ALA A 245 0.89 17.60 -9.39
C ALA A 245 0.18 18.59 -8.45
N SER A 246 -0.99 18.23 -7.92
CA SER A 246 -1.74 19.04 -6.97
C SER A 246 -0.94 19.30 -5.68
N ILE A 247 -0.40 18.24 -5.05
CA ILE A 247 0.40 18.41 -3.83
C ILE A 247 1.76 19.12 -4.10
N CYS A 248 2.40 18.87 -5.25
CA CYS A 248 3.61 19.61 -5.63
C CYS A 248 3.33 21.10 -5.70
N GLN A 249 2.25 21.52 -6.36
CA GLN A 249 1.86 22.91 -6.47
C GLN A 249 1.49 23.50 -5.10
N ALA A 250 0.70 22.78 -4.28
CA ALA A 250 0.34 23.23 -2.95
C ALA A 250 1.56 23.42 -2.04
N THR A 251 2.57 22.56 -2.15
CA THR A 251 3.83 22.68 -1.39
C THR A 251 4.58 23.94 -1.79
N LEU A 252 4.72 24.21 -3.08
CA LEU A 252 5.39 25.41 -3.60
C LEU A 252 4.66 26.71 -3.22
N ASP A 253 3.35 26.77 -3.46
CA ASP A 253 2.51 27.95 -3.22
C ASP A 253 2.52 28.36 -1.74
N ASN A 254 2.60 27.40 -0.86
CA ASN A 254 2.61 27.60 0.59
C ASN A 254 4.03 27.67 1.17
N LYS A 255 5.08 27.51 0.36
CA LYS A 255 6.48 27.44 0.82
C LYS A 255 6.63 26.37 1.92
N GLY A 256 6.07 25.19 1.67
CA GLY A 256 6.19 24.05 2.57
C GLY A 256 7.62 23.50 2.59
N ASP A 257 8.10 23.11 3.74
CA ASP A 257 9.35 22.35 3.88
C ASP A 257 9.21 20.94 3.38
N LEU A 258 7.95 20.42 3.42
CA LEU A 258 7.59 19.07 2.98
C LEU A 258 6.13 19.01 2.55
N GLY A 259 5.84 18.32 1.45
CA GLY A 259 4.49 17.89 1.09
C GLY A 259 4.30 16.41 1.39
N ILE A 260 3.10 16.01 1.78
CA ILE A 260 2.70 14.62 2.06
C ILE A 260 1.41 14.34 1.31
N ILE A 261 1.34 13.20 0.63
CA ILE A 261 0.10 12.72 0.00
C ILE A 261 -0.19 11.29 0.44
N PHE A 262 -1.46 11.03 0.78
CA PHE A 262 -1.98 9.71 1.11
C PHE A 262 -2.95 9.19 0.05
N ASP A 263 -3.12 7.86 0.01
CA ASP A 263 -4.27 7.29 -0.68
C ASP A 263 -5.51 7.25 0.23
N THR A 264 -6.60 6.69 -0.27
CA THR A 264 -7.92 6.74 0.37
C THR A 264 -7.93 6.21 1.80
N ASP A 265 -7.27 5.08 2.05
CA ASP A 265 -7.28 4.33 3.30
C ASP A 265 -5.92 4.31 4.02
N VAL A 266 -4.97 5.14 3.52
CA VAL A 266 -3.68 5.48 4.18
C VAL A 266 -2.71 4.29 4.29
N ASP A 267 -2.87 3.26 3.47
CA ASP A 267 -1.87 2.21 3.38
C ASP A 267 -0.70 2.58 2.44
N ARG A 268 -0.85 3.69 1.67
CA ARG A 268 0.18 4.26 0.81
C ARG A 268 0.40 5.74 1.08
N ALA A 269 1.66 6.15 0.89
CA ALA A 269 2.04 7.55 0.94
C ALA A 269 3.16 7.87 -0.04
N ALA A 270 3.29 9.16 -0.36
CA ALA A 270 4.47 9.73 -0.99
C ALA A 270 4.73 11.14 -0.42
N ILE A 271 5.88 11.72 -0.73
CA ILE A 271 6.23 13.06 -0.28
C ILE A 271 6.67 13.97 -1.44
N VAL A 272 6.73 15.25 -1.15
CA VAL A 272 7.23 16.31 -2.04
C VAL A 272 8.28 17.11 -1.29
N GLY A 273 9.43 17.34 -1.90
CA GLY A 273 10.47 18.17 -1.34
C GLY A 273 10.09 19.66 -1.30
N SER A 274 10.85 20.46 -0.56
CA SER A 274 10.67 21.91 -0.45
C SER A 274 10.79 22.66 -1.80
N ASP A 275 11.47 22.07 -2.77
CA ASP A 275 11.61 22.52 -4.15
C ASP A 275 10.43 22.12 -5.07
N GLY A 276 9.43 21.44 -4.53
CA GLY A 276 8.28 20.93 -5.27
C GLY A 276 8.53 19.63 -6.04
N ARG A 277 9.70 19.03 -5.91
CA ARG A 277 10.04 17.76 -6.56
C ARG A 277 9.30 16.61 -5.88
N PRO A 278 8.56 15.77 -6.64
CA PRO A 278 7.94 14.57 -6.08
C PRO A 278 9.01 13.55 -5.67
N ILE A 279 8.89 13.03 -4.47
CA ILE A 279 9.68 11.91 -3.95
C ILE A 279 8.73 10.73 -3.80
N ASN A 280 8.59 9.99 -4.88
CA ASN A 280 7.72 8.81 -5.00
C ASN A 280 8.47 7.69 -5.73
N LYS A 281 7.85 6.54 -5.94
CA LYS A 281 8.44 5.40 -6.66
C LYS A 281 9.86 5.08 -6.16
N ASN A 282 10.84 4.98 -7.08
CA ASN A 282 12.24 4.67 -6.73
C ASN A 282 12.87 5.71 -5.78
N ALA A 283 12.50 6.99 -5.89
CA ALA A 283 13.02 8.05 -5.01
C ALA A 283 12.53 7.86 -3.57
N LEU A 284 11.26 7.49 -3.36
CA LEU A 284 10.71 7.18 -2.03
C LEU A 284 11.39 5.94 -1.43
N ILE A 285 11.58 4.90 -2.24
CA ILE A 285 12.28 3.69 -1.81
C ILE A 285 13.73 4.02 -1.42
N ALA A 286 14.43 4.82 -2.22
CA ALA A 286 15.79 5.25 -1.91
C ALA A 286 15.86 6.03 -0.60
N LEU A 287 14.94 6.96 -0.40
CA LEU A 287 14.88 7.79 0.80
C LEU A 287 14.68 6.93 2.07
N ILE A 288 13.63 6.11 2.09
CA ILE A 288 13.38 5.28 3.28
C ILE A 288 14.46 4.22 3.46
N SER A 289 15.04 3.69 2.38
CA SER A 289 16.18 2.77 2.46
C SER A 289 17.40 3.42 3.12
N SER A 290 17.69 4.70 2.81
CA SER A 290 18.76 5.44 3.48
C SER A 290 18.54 5.53 4.99
N ILE A 291 17.32 5.83 5.41
CA ILE A 291 16.95 5.93 6.83
C ILE A 291 17.09 4.55 7.52
N ILE A 292 16.55 3.51 6.92
CA ILE A 292 16.60 2.16 7.48
C ILE A 292 18.04 1.61 7.52
N LEU A 293 18.88 1.91 6.54
CA LEU A 293 20.27 1.46 6.50
C LEU A 293 21.17 2.18 7.50
N GLU A 294 20.84 3.42 7.89
CA GLU A 294 21.50 4.09 9.03
C GLU A 294 21.22 3.39 10.37
N GLU A 295 19.98 2.90 10.55
CA GLU A 295 19.56 2.21 11.78
C GLU A 295 19.97 0.73 11.78
N HIS A 296 19.93 0.09 10.63
CA HIS A 296 20.16 -1.35 10.42
C HIS A 296 21.12 -1.59 9.26
N PRO A 297 22.43 -1.37 9.46
CA PRO A 297 23.42 -1.58 8.40
C PRO A 297 23.38 -3.00 7.84
N GLN A 298 23.60 -3.14 6.53
CA GLN A 298 23.61 -4.41 5.80
C GLN A 298 22.27 -5.16 5.73
N THR A 299 21.17 -4.56 6.18
CA THR A 299 19.85 -5.17 6.04
C THR A 299 19.44 -5.35 4.57
N THR A 300 18.58 -6.33 4.32
CA THR A 300 17.98 -6.53 3.02
C THR A 300 16.77 -5.60 2.85
N ILE A 301 16.73 -4.87 1.76
CA ILE A 301 15.58 -4.07 1.33
C ILE A 301 14.83 -4.87 0.27
N VAL A 302 13.62 -5.32 0.59
CA VAL A 302 12.76 -6.07 -0.32
C VAL A 302 11.88 -5.09 -1.10
N THR A 303 11.91 -5.18 -2.43
CA THR A 303 11.13 -4.31 -3.30
C THR A 303 10.36 -5.11 -4.34
N ASP A 304 9.43 -4.45 -5.03
CA ASP A 304 8.77 -5.04 -6.19
C ASP A 304 9.72 -5.17 -7.40
N SER A 305 9.27 -5.92 -8.40
CA SER A 305 10.07 -6.33 -9.57
C SER A 305 10.41 -5.20 -10.54
N VAL A 306 9.68 -4.07 -10.50
CA VAL A 306 9.81 -2.95 -11.46
C VAL A 306 10.76 -1.84 -11.01
N THR A 307 11.46 -2.04 -9.89
CA THR A 307 12.43 -1.05 -9.39
C THR A 307 13.65 -0.92 -10.29
N SER A 308 14.22 0.29 -10.33
CA SER A 308 15.31 0.68 -11.23
C SER A 308 16.65 0.01 -10.92
N ASN A 309 17.54 0.00 -11.90
CA ASN A 309 18.94 -0.37 -11.68
C ASN A 309 19.70 0.70 -10.90
N GLY A 310 19.31 1.98 -11.04
CA GLY A 310 19.83 3.09 -10.22
C GLY A 310 19.54 2.88 -8.74
N LEU A 311 18.32 2.50 -8.39
CA LEU A 311 17.96 2.17 -6.99
C LEU A 311 18.80 1.01 -6.43
N ALA A 312 19.05 -0.03 -7.23
CA ALA A 312 19.87 -1.16 -6.79
C ALA A 312 21.32 -0.74 -6.48
N LYS A 313 21.90 0.10 -7.33
CA LYS A 313 23.23 0.70 -7.09
C LYS A 313 23.24 1.57 -5.84
N PHE A 314 22.21 2.41 -5.67
CA PHE A 314 22.05 3.31 -4.54
C PHE A 314 22.01 2.55 -3.18
N ILE A 315 21.16 1.52 -3.07
CA ILE A 315 21.07 0.68 -1.86
C ILE A 315 22.40 0.00 -1.56
N LYS A 316 23.04 -0.57 -2.60
CA LYS A 316 24.34 -1.23 -2.47
C LYS A 316 25.46 -0.27 -2.05
N ALA A 317 25.49 0.96 -2.58
CA ALA A 317 26.46 1.99 -2.20
C ALA A 317 26.36 2.37 -0.71
N ARG A 318 25.18 2.25 -0.12
CA ARG A 318 24.93 2.45 1.32
C ARG A 318 25.13 1.19 2.18
N GLY A 319 25.67 0.13 1.59
CA GLY A 319 25.97 -1.11 2.30
C GLY A 319 24.77 -2.04 2.49
N GLY A 320 23.61 -1.72 1.90
CA GLY A 320 22.42 -2.56 1.94
C GLY A 320 22.43 -3.67 0.90
N ILE A 321 21.52 -4.63 1.06
CA ILE A 321 21.24 -5.70 0.11
C ILE A 321 19.90 -5.41 -0.56
N HIS A 322 19.89 -5.21 -1.88
CA HIS A 322 18.65 -5.03 -2.62
C HIS A 322 18.11 -6.38 -3.09
N HIS A 323 16.85 -6.68 -2.74
CA HIS A 323 16.16 -7.91 -3.14
C HIS A 323 14.85 -7.57 -3.85
N ARG A 324 14.86 -7.68 -5.20
CA ARG A 324 13.63 -7.52 -5.98
C ARG A 324 12.80 -8.79 -5.89
N PHE A 325 11.49 -8.64 -5.68
CA PHE A 325 10.57 -9.77 -5.62
C PHE A 325 9.32 -9.50 -6.47
N LYS A 326 8.38 -10.42 -6.45
CA LYS A 326 7.13 -10.29 -7.22
C LYS A 326 6.34 -9.06 -6.78
N ARG A 327 5.78 -8.33 -7.74
CA ARG A 327 4.88 -7.22 -7.47
C ARG A 327 3.64 -7.66 -6.70
N GLY A 328 3.15 -6.77 -5.83
CA GLY A 328 2.04 -6.93 -4.92
C GLY A 328 2.50 -6.82 -3.46
N TYR A 329 1.91 -5.88 -2.72
CA TYR A 329 2.33 -5.54 -1.35
C TYR A 329 2.50 -6.77 -0.46
N LYS A 330 1.55 -7.71 -0.54
CA LYS A 330 1.61 -8.95 0.24
C LYS A 330 2.79 -9.84 -0.16
N ASN A 331 3.18 -9.85 -1.44
CA ASN A 331 4.31 -10.63 -1.91
C ASN A 331 5.64 -10.10 -1.31
N VAL A 332 5.86 -8.78 -1.36
CA VAL A 332 7.10 -8.19 -0.83
C VAL A 332 7.16 -8.27 0.70
N ILE A 333 6.02 -8.13 1.39
CA ILE A 333 5.92 -8.29 2.84
C ILE A 333 6.24 -9.74 3.24
N ASN A 334 5.58 -10.73 2.65
CA ASN A 334 5.79 -12.14 2.95
C ASN A 334 7.22 -12.57 2.66
N GLU A 335 7.83 -12.02 1.60
CA GLU A 335 9.23 -12.29 1.29
C GLU A 335 10.18 -11.72 2.35
N ALA A 336 9.94 -10.49 2.84
CA ALA A 336 10.73 -9.91 3.91
C ALA A 336 10.61 -10.73 5.22
N ILE A 337 9.41 -11.20 5.55
CA ILE A 337 9.16 -12.08 6.70
C ILE A 337 9.94 -13.40 6.51
N ARG A 338 9.80 -14.05 5.35
CA ARG A 338 10.50 -15.30 5.02
C ARG A 338 12.02 -15.16 5.14
N LEU A 339 12.59 -14.05 4.66
CA LEU A 339 14.01 -13.77 4.79
C LEU A 339 14.46 -13.72 6.25
N ASN A 340 13.67 -13.03 7.11
CA ASN A 340 13.95 -12.98 8.54
C ASN A 340 13.87 -14.36 9.22
N GLU A 341 12.89 -15.19 8.83
CA GLU A 341 12.77 -16.58 9.34
C GLU A 341 13.98 -17.44 8.95
N GLU A 342 14.59 -17.17 7.80
CA GLU A 342 15.81 -17.84 7.35
C GLU A 342 17.10 -17.24 7.93
N GLY A 343 17.00 -16.22 8.81
CA GLY A 343 18.15 -15.55 9.42
C GLY A 343 18.82 -14.51 8.52
N ARG A 344 18.18 -14.08 7.43
CA ARG A 344 18.61 -12.97 6.58
C ARG A 344 17.80 -11.72 6.98
N GLU A 345 18.44 -10.79 7.66
CA GLU A 345 17.75 -9.60 8.16
C GLU A 345 17.15 -8.77 7.02
N SER A 346 15.86 -8.46 7.15
CA SER A 346 15.13 -7.52 6.31
C SER A 346 14.27 -6.63 7.21
N HIS A 347 14.45 -5.31 7.13
CA HIS A 347 13.71 -4.35 7.95
C HIS A 347 12.72 -3.52 7.14
N LEU A 348 12.73 -3.63 5.81
CA LEU A 348 11.84 -2.89 4.91
C LEU A 348 11.38 -3.77 3.75
N ALA A 349 10.07 -3.80 3.54
CA ALA A 349 9.41 -4.25 2.32
C ALA A 349 8.64 -3.08 1.73
N ILE A 350 8.90 -2.72 0.48
CA ILE A 350 8.32 -1.52 -0.13
C ILE A 350 8.12 -1.70 -1.64
N GLU A 351 7.03 -1.13 -2.15
CA GLU A 351 6.74 -1.10 -3.58
C GLU A 351 6.85 0.30 -4.18
N THR A 352 7.05 0.35 -5.48
CA THR A 352 6.99 1.60 -6.26
C THR A 352 5.64 2.31 -6.17
N SER A 353 4.58 1.62 -5.80
CA SER A 353 3.24 2.16 -5.57
C SER A 353 3.09 2.99 -4.28
N GLY A 354 4.08 2.96 -3.37
CA GLY A 354 4.05 3.65 -2.09
C GLY A 354 3.57 2.78 -0.91
N HIS A 355 3.23 1.51 -1.15
CA HIS A 355 3.04 0.52 -0.07
C HIS A 355 4.36 0.27 0.64
N ALA A 356 4.41 0.41 1.95
CA ALA A 356 5.62 0.24 2.73
C ALA A 356 5.36 -0.42 4.08
N ALA A 357 6.06 -1.51 4.34
CA ALA A 357 5.97 -2.27 5.57
C ALA A 357 7.34 -2.35 6.26
N ILE A 358 7.41 -1.84 7.49
CA ILE A 358 8.63 -1.79 8.28
C ILE A 358 8.55 -2.82 9.41
N LYS A 359 9.62 -3.58 9.61
CA LYS A 359 9.68 -4.68 10.59
C LYS A 359 9.27 -4.24 11.99
N GLU A 360 9.73 -3.08 12.44
CA GLU A 360 9.39 -2.54 13.77
C GLU A 360 7.93 -2.14 13.92
N ASN A 361 7.18 -2.01 12.80
CA ASN A 361 5.74 -1.80 12.74
C ASN A 361 5.02 -3.07 12.27
N TYR A 362 5.44 -4.24 12.76
CA TYR A 362 4.81 -5.55 12.51
C TYR A 362 4.78 -5.99 11.04
N PHE A 363 5.61 -5.43 10.18
CA PHE A 363 5.47 -5.55 8.72
C PHE A 363 4.08 -5.16 8.22
N LEU A 364 3.46 -4.22 8.92
CA LEU A 364 2.19 -3.62 8.50
C LEU A 364 2.44 -2.67 7.33
N ASP A 365 1.62 -2.80 6.30
CA ASP A 365 1.53 -1.83 5.21
C ASP A 365 0.87 -0.55 5.71
N ASP A 366 1.67 0.52 5.89
CA ASP A 366 1.28 1.69 6.70
C ASP A 366 1.93 2.98 6.19
N GLY A 367 1.17 3.72 5.38
CA GLY A 367 1.61 5.00 4.84
C GLY A 367 1.85 6.06 5.91
N ALA A 368 1.04 6.09 6.97
CA ALA A 368 1.21 7.06 8.05
C ALA A 368 2.47 6.76 8.90
N TYR A 369 2.78 5.49 9.13
CA TYR A 369 4.02 5.11 9.81
C TYR A 369 5.25 5.38 8.95
N LEU A 370 5.19 5.09 7.64
CA LEU A 370 6.25 5.45 6.68
C LEU A 370 6.56 6.94 6.77
N ILE A 371 5.53 7.78 6.72
CA ILE A 371 5.71 9.25 6.84
C ILE A 371 6.27 9.60 8.21
N SER A 372 5.86 8.93 9.29
CA SER A 372 6.39 9.17 10.63
C SER A 372 7.91 8.91 10.72
N LYS A 373 8.40 7.84 10.08
CA LYS A 373 9.85 7.58 9.96
C LYS A 373 10.57 8.67 9.18
N ILE A 374 10.00 9.12 8.07
CA ILE A 374 10.56 10.20 7.24
C ILE A 374 10.59 11.50 8.03
N LEU A 375 9.53 11.84 8.77
CA LEU A 375 9.46 13.07 9.59
C LEU A 375 10.50 13.10 10.70
N VAL A 376 10.81 11.97 11.32
CA VAL A 376 11.88 11.87 12.32
C VAL A 376 13.21 12.31 11.71
N LYS A 377 13.54 11.84 10.51
CA LYS A 377 14.78 12.22 9.81
C LYS A 377 14.72 13.66 9.31
N ALA A 378 13.59 14.07 8.72
CA ALA A 378 13.39 15.43 8.22
C ALA A 378 13.55 16.47 9.34
N ALA A 379 13.00 16.23 10.53
CA ALA A 379 13.13 17.15 11.66
C ALA A 379 14.57 17.28 12.16
N LYS A 380 15.35 16.19 12.13
CA LYS A 380 16.79 16.24 12.48
C LYS A 380 17.57 17.08 11.48
N LEU A 381 17.36 16.85 10.18
CA LEU A 381 18.00 17.59 9.10
C LEU A 381 17.59 19.06 9.09
N TYR A 382 16.31 19.37 9.32
CA TYR A 382 15.80 20.74 9.37
C TYR A 382 16.54 21.62 10.41
N ARG A 383 16.86 21.06 11.59
CA ARG A 383 17.65 21.73 12.62
C ARG A 383 19.08 22.03 12.17
N GLU A 384 19.62 21.21 11.28
CA GLU A 384 20.93 21.38 10.67
C GLU A 384 20.86 22.24 9.41
N SER A 385 19.69 22.83 9.09
CA SER A 385 19.43 23.61 7.86
C SER A 385 19.69 22.79 6.59
N GLN A 386 19.37 21.49 6.65
CA GLN A 386 19.49 20.56 5.53
C GLN A 386 18.11 20.11 5.07
N ASP A 387 17.98 19.80 3.79
CA ASP A 387 16.75 19.29 3.16
C ASP A 387 16.78 17.77 3.08
N ILE A 388 15.61 17.15 3.26
CA ILE A 388 15.46 15.67 3.21
C ILE A 388 15.84 15.11 1.84
N GLY A 389 15.63 15.83 0.76
CA GLY A 389 15.99 15.43 -0.60
C GLY A 389 17.48 15.25 -0.83
N GLN A 390 18.33 15.85 0.04
CA GLN A 390 19.78 15.65 -0.03
C GLN A 390 20.19 14.18 0.20
N LEU A 391 19.40 13.42 0.95
CA LEU A 391 19.66 12.00 1.20
C LEU A 391 19.63 11.13 -0.07
N ILE A 392 19.00 11.63 -1.13
CA ILE A 392 18.84 10.92 -2.40
C ILE A 392 19.43 11.69 -3.59
N SER A 393 20.27 12.71 -3.34
CA SER A 393 20.85 13.54 -4.40
C SER A 393 21.78 12.78 -5.34
N ASP A 394 22.29 11.63 -4.92
CA ASP A 394 23.14 10.71 -5.68
C ASP A 394 22.38 9.50 -6.25
N LEU A 395 21.04 9.52 -6.22
CA LEU A 395 20.24 8.51 -6.88
C LEU A 395 20.29 8.70 -8.40
N ASP A 396 20.81 7.72 -9.11
CA ASP A 396 20.75 7.69 -10.57
C ASP A 396 19.29 7.45 -11.00
N GLU A 397 18.66 8.46 -11.59
CA GLU A 397 17.34 8.34 -12.20
C GLU A 397 17.49 8.04 -13.69
N ALA A 398 16.71 7.07 -14.19
CA ALA A 398 16.69 6.80 -15.61
C ALA A 398 16.19 8.00 -16.41
N LEU A 399 16.74 8.21 -17.61
CA LEU A 399 16.29 9.27 -18.50
C LEU A 399 14.88 9.01 -19.05
N GLU A 400 14.56 7.73 -19.28
CA GLU A 400 13.27 7.28 -19.79
C GLU A 400 12.71 6.13 -18.95
N ASP A 401 11.40 6.18 -18.68
CA ASP A 401 10.60 5.06 -18.20
C ASP A 401 9.35 4.87 -19.06
N LYS A 402 8.98 3.63 -19.36
CA LYS A 402 7.83 3.31 -20.22
C LYS A 402 7.15 2.03 -19.78
N GLU A 403 5.81 2.03 -19.77
CA GLU A 403 5.01 0.82 -19.60
C GLU A 403 4.15 0.57 -20.82
N ILE A 404 4.19 -0.66 -21.35
CA ILE A 404 3.34 -1.12 -22.45
C ILE A 404 2.46 -2.26 -21.95
N ARG A 405 1.17 -2.21 -22.29
CA ARG A 405 0.18 -3.24 -21.97
C ARG A 405 -0.32 -3.87 -23.25
N LEU A 406 -0.04 -5.15 -23.44
CA LEU A 406 -0.46 -5.93 -24.61
C LEU A 406 -1.60 -6.87 -24.21
N LYS A 407 -2.75 -6.71 -24.89
CA LYS A 407 -3.92 -7.57 -24.64
C LYS A 407 -3.65 -8.99 -25.14
N ILE A 408 -3.99 -9.98 -24.32
CA ILE A 408 -3.97 -11.39 -24.66
C ILE A 408 -5.39 -11.81 -24.99
N GLU A 409 -5.60 -12.35 -26.19
CA GLU A 409 -6.92 -12.82 -26.65
C GLU A 409 -7.20 -14.28 -26.26
N ASP A 410 -6.18 -15.02 -25.86
CA ASP A 410 -6.29 -16.43 -25.44
C ASP A 410 -7.08 -16.54 -24.13
N LYS A 411 -8.02 -17.47 -24.08
CA LYS A 411 -8.83 -17.74 -22.87
C LYS A 411 -7.97 -18.19 -21.68
N ASP A 412 -6.90 -18.91 -21.93
CA ASP A 412 -5.88 -19.27 -20.94
C ASP A 412 -4.67 -18.31 -21.06
N PHE A 413 -4.92 -17.04 -20.80
CA PHE A 413 -3.93 -15.98 -20.97
C PHE A 413 -2.65 -16.22 -20.15
N ARG A 414 -2.76 -16.88 -18.99
CA ARG A 414 -1.60 -17.19 -18.14
C ARG A 414 -0.70 -18.24 -18.78
N SER A 415 -1.27 -19.31 -19.32
CA SER A 415 -0.49 -20.33 -20.04
C SER A 415 0.16 -19.75 -21.28
N TYR A 416 -0.57 -18.89 -22.01
CA TYR A 416 -0.03 -18.17 -23.18
C TYR A 416 1.16 -17.28 -22.78
N ALA A 417 1.00 -16.44 -21.76
CA ALA A 417 2.05 -15.55 -21.27
C ALA A 417 3.31 -16.34 -20.85
N ASN A 418 3.13 -17.42 -20.08
CA ASN A 418 4.23 -18.26 -19.63
C ASN A 418 4.99 -18.92 -20.78
N LYS A 419 4.29 -19.39 -21.84
CA LYS A 419 4.93 -19.95 -23.03
C LYS A 419 5.73 -18.89 -23.79
N LEU A 420 5.18 -17.67 -23.90
CA LEU A 420 5.85 -16.56 -24.58
C LEU A 420 7.12 -16.14 -23.81
N ILE A 421 7.02 -15.98 -22.49
CA ILE A 421 8.16 -15.64 -21.62
C ILE A 421 9.26 -16.71 -21.74
N LYS A 422 8.89 -18.00 -21.71
CA LYS A 422 9.86 -19.09 -21.88
C LYS A 422 10.53 -19.06 -23.26
N SER A 423 9.76 -18.84 -24.33
CA SER A 423 10.30 -18.70 -25.69
C SER A 423 11.26 -17.51 -25.80
N LEU A 424 10.90 -16.38 -25.16
CA LEU A 424 11.73 -15.19 -25.13
C LEU A 424 13.06 -15.43 -24.39
N SER A 425 13.05 -16.13 -23.25
CA SER A 425 14.25 -16.50 -22.49
C SER A 425 15.25 -17.32 -23.34
N GLU A 426 14.76 -18.20 -24.24
CA GLU A 426 15.63 -18.91 -25.15
C GLU A 426 16.22 -18.00 -26.25
N LYS A 427 15.40 -17.12 -26.83
CA LYS A 427 15.83 -16.24 -27.93
C LYS A 427 16.82 -15.15 -27.49
N ILE A 428 16.71 -14.68 -26.25
CA ILE A 428 17.58 -13.63 -25.69
C ILE A 428 19.04 -14.08 -25.64
N LYS A 429 19.30 -15.37 -25.45
CA LYS A 429 20.66 -15.93 -25.41
C LYS A 429 21.50 -15.66 -26.70
N ASP A 430 20.79 -15.43 -27.80
CA ASP A 430 21.40 -15.15 -29.12
C ASP A 430 21.47 -13.64 -29.43
N ILE A 431 21.09 -12.78 -28.49
CA ILE A 431 21.09 -11.32 -28.68
C ILE A 431 22.31 -10.71 -27.98
N ASP A 432 23.24 -10.19 -28.77
CA ASP A 432 24.39 -9.48 -28.24
C ASP A 432 23.92 -8.26 -27.39
N GLY A 433 24.58 -8.05 -26.26
CA GLY A 433 24.29 -6.94 -25.36
C GLY A 433 23.04 -7.13 -24.48
N TRP A 434 22.34 -8.27 -24.56
CA TRP A 434 21.21 -8.58 -23.69
C TRP A 434 21.52 -9.74 -22.75
N ALA A 435 21.12 -9.61 -21.48
CA ALA A 435 21.31 -10.67 -20.48
C ALA A 435 20.09 -10.77 -19.55
N GLU A 436 19.57 -12.00 -19.40
CA GLU A 436 18.53 -12.28 -18.41
C GLU A 436 19.10 -12.12 -16.99
N VAL A 437 18.37 -11.41 -16.12
CA VAL A 437 18.75 -11.22 -14.72
C VAL A 437 18.51 -12.51 -13.95
N ALA A 438 19.56 -13.04 -13.28
CA ALA A 438 19.51 -14.34 -12.61
C ALA A 438 18.53 -14.36 -11.43
N ASP A 439 18.51 -13.28 -10.62
CA ASP A 439 17.66 -13.16 -9.45
C ASP A 439 16.35 -12.45 -9.81
N ASN A 440 15.57 -13.07 -10.69
CA ASN A 440 14.26 -12.59 -11.11
C ASN A 440 13.17 -13.59 -10.69
N TYR A 441 12.15 -13.11 -9.98
CA TYR A 441 11.08 -13.92 -9.41
C TYR A 441 9.74 -13.73 -10.12
N GLU A 442 9.65 -12.83 -11.10
CA GLU A 442 8.42 -12.54 -11.83
C GLU A 442 8.69 -12.30 -13.31
N GLY A 443 8.02 -13.07 -14.17
CA GLY A 443 8.17 -12.91 -15.61
C GLY A 443 9.60 -13.11 -16.10
N ILE A 444 10.08 -12.24 -16.99
CA ILE A 444 11.45 -12.18 -17.45
C ILE A 444 11.98 -10.75 -17.40
N ARG A 445 13.06 -10.53 -16.65
CA ARG A 445 13.80 -9.27 -16.62
C ARG A 445 15.11 -9.41 -17.37
N VAL A 446 15.41 -8.45 -18.23
CA VAL A 446 16.57 -8.46 -19.11
C VAL A 446 17.29 -7.13 -19.03
N ASP A 447 18.58 -7.16 -18.72
CA ASP A 447 19.46 -6.01 -18.88
C ASP A 447 19.88 -5.86 -20.35
N CYS A 448 19.75 -4.64 -20.89
CA CYS A 448 20.03 -4.25 -22.27
C CYS A 448 21.21 -3.28 -22.25
N TYR A 449 22.45 -3.80 -22.34
CA TYR A 449 23.67 -3.01 -22.09
C TYR A 449 23.93 -1.94 -23.13
N ASP A 450 23.64 -2.21 -24.40
CA ASP A 450 23.85 -1.26 -25.51
C ASP A 450 22.86 -0.08 -25.43
N GLU A 451 21.64 -0.35 -25.02
CA GLU A 451 20.58 0.63 -24.79
C GLU A 451 20.65 1.25 -23.40
N LYS A 452 21.64 0.89 -22.59
CA LYS A 452 21.82 1.30 -21.18
C LYS A 452 20.52 1.24 -20.38
N GLY A 453 19.78 0.14 -20.55
CA GLY A 453 18.45 0.00 -19.99
C GLY A 453 18.13 -1.44 -19.60
N TRP A 454 16.86 -1.65 -19.30
CA TRP A 454 16.31 -2.98 -19.04
C TRP A 454 14.85 -3.02 -19.43
N PHE A 455 14.31 -4.24 -19.59
CA PHE A 455 12.87 -4.46 -19.60
C PHE A 455 12.48 -5.60 -18.67
N LEU A 456 11.23 -5.55 -18.19
CA LEU A 456 10.56 -6.65 -17.50
C LEU A 456 9.25 -6.97 -18.21
N MET A 457 9.11 -8.18 -18.73
CA MET A 457 7.86 -8.69 -19.28
C MET A 457 7.21 -9.68 -18.31
N ARG A 458 5.95 -9.43 -17.94
CA ARG A 458 5.20 -10.27 -17.01
C ARG A 458 3.73 -10.38 -17.38
N SER A 459 3.07 -11.43 -16.92
CA SER A 459 1.61 -11.52 -16.98
C SER A 459 0.98 -10.62 -15.94
N SER A 460 -0.11 -9.94 -16.29
CA SER A 460 -0.93 -9.28 -15.28
C SER A 460 -1.53 -10.29 -14.30
N LEU A 461 -1.69 -9.90 -13.03
CA LEU A 461 -2.28 -10.75 -12.00
C LEU A 461 -3.81 -10.91 -12.19
N HIS A 462 -4.48 -9.90 -12.73
CA HIS A 462 -5.94 -9.80 -12.73
C HIS A 462 -6.56 -9.72 -14.12
N GLU A 463 -5.82 -9.26 -15.11
CA GLU A 463 -6.31 -8.97 -16.45
C GLU A 463 -5.59 -9.82 -17.52
N PRO A 464 -6.24 -10.12 -18.65
CA PRO A 464 -5.60 -10.85 -19.77
C PRO A 464 -4.62 -9.95 -20.52
N LEU A 465 -3.56 -9.53 -19.82
CA LEU A 465 -2.54 -8.61 -20.32
C LEU A 465 -1.13 -9.14 -20.09
N LEU A 466 -0.24 -8.89 -21.03
CA LEU A 466 1.19 -8.81 -20.80
C LEU A 466 1.53 -7.35 -20.48
N VAL A 467 2.23 -7.15 -19.37
CA VAL A 467 2.76 -5.85 -18.97
C VAL A 467 4.26 -5.85 -19.19
N ILE A 468 4.77 -4.86 -19.90
CA ILE A 468 6.19 -4.71 -20.18
C ILE A 468 6.62 -3.35 -19.65
N ASN A 469 7.51 -3.36 -18.68
CA ASN A 469 8.13 -2.17 -18.14
C ASN A 469 9.53 -2.02 -18.74
N PHE A 470 9.89 -0.79 -19.09
CA PHE A 470 11.19 -0.43 -19.65
C PHE A 470 11.79 0.72 -18.87
N GLU A 471 13.09 0.77 -18.79
CA GLU A 471 13.88 1.92 -18.35
C GLU A 471 15.14 2.04 -19.19
N SER A 472 15.61 3.26 -19.45
CA SER A 472 16.88 3.52 -20.12
C SER A 472 17.50 4.83 -19.67
N ASP A 473 18.84 4.86 -19.64
CA ASP A 473 19.67 6.01 -19.32
C ASP A 473 20.09 6.83 -20.58
N ILE A 474 19.51 6.50 -21.75
CA ILE A 474 19.76 7.23 -23.01
C ILE A 474 18.43 7.61 -23.69
N GLU A 475 18.48 8.68 -24.48
CA GLU A 475 17.35 9.15 -25.27
C GLU A 475 16.93 8.08 -26.30
N SER A 476 15.62 7.84 -26.41
CA SER A 476 15.00 6.79 -27.25
C SER A 476 15.42 5.35 -26.90
N GLY A 477 16.08 5.12 -25.80
CA GLY A 477 16.55 3.79 -25.41
C GLY A 477 15.41 2.83 -25.14
N CYS A 478 14.33 3.28 -24.51
CA CYS A 478 13.13 2.46 -24.32
C CYS A 478 12.48 2.04 -25.63
N ASP A 479 12.45 2.90 -26.64
CA ASP A 479 11.91 2.57 -27.96
C ASP A 479 12.83 1.59 -28.70
N MET A 480 14.15 1.74 -28.62
CA MET A 480 15.12 0.80 -29.20
C MET A 480 14.97 -0.61 -28.61
N ILE A 481 14.83 -0.73 -27.28
CA ILE A 481 14.57 -2.00 -26.60
C ILE A 481 13.24 -2.60 -27.09
N ASN A 482 12.17 -1.78 -27.13
CA ASN A 482 10.84 -2.22 -27.53
C ASN A 482 10.81 -2.71 -29.00
N GLU A 483 11.51 -2.05 -29.94
CA GLU A 483 11.61 -2.49 -31.35
C GLU A 483 12.27 -3.86 -31.44
N LYS A 484 13.43 -4.07 -30.80
CA LYS A 484 14.11 -5.36 -30.76
C LYS A 484 13.24 -6.43 -30.11
N LEU A 485 12.62 -6.14 -28.95
CA LEU A 485 11.72 -7.07 -28.25
C LEU A 485 10.53 -7.47 -29.10
N THR A 486 9.89 -6.50 -29.77
CA THR A 486 8.74 -6.73 -30.65
C THR A 486 9.09 -7.68 -31.83
N ALA A 487 10.31 -7.58 -32.36
CA ALA A 487 10.78 -8.49 -33.41
C ALA A 487 10.96 -9.93 -32.90
N LEU A 488 11.29 -10.12 -31.62
CA LEU A 488 11.48 -11.44 -31.01
C LEU A 488 10.18 -12.14 -30.64
N ILE A 489 9.12 -11.39 -30.29
CA ILE A 489 7.84 -11.94 -29.82
C ILE A 489 6.80 -12.14 -30.93
N LYS A 490 7.05 -11.61 -32.12
CA LYS A 490 6.29 -11.93 -33.35
C LYS A 490 6.71 -13.27 -33.90
#